data_dae43fc00204ff3d931b2833f5478cb3
#
_entry.id   dae43fc00204ff3d931b2833f5478cb3
#
_cell.length_a   1.000
_cell.length_b   1.000
_cell.length_c   1.000
_cell.angle_alpha   90.00
_cell.angle_beta   90.00
_cell.angle_gamma   90.00
#
_symmetry.space_group_name_H-M   'P 1'
#
loop_
_entity.id
_entity.type
_entity.pdbx_description
1 polymer ?
#
loop_
_entity_poly.entity_id
_entity_poly.type
_entity_poly.pdbx_seq_one_letter_code
_entity_poly.pdbx_strand_id
1 'polypeptide(L)' 'MKINYDLSLSQFEAWSGATRTKDIIMENHLEAEFENLINELYPDGIDATTLNDILWFEDQWIFEMLNITMEE' A
#
# COMPACT_ATOMS: atom_id res chain seq x y z
N MET A 1 -5.53 0.00 7.76
CA MET A 1 -4.59 1.13 7.89
C MET A 1 -5.29 2.29 8.57
N LYS A 2 -4.57 3.03 9.33
CA LYS A 2 -5.13 4.14 10.06
C LYS A 2 -4.62 5.45 9.49
N ILE A 3 -5.49 6.21 8.83
CA ILE A 3 -5.16 7.53 8.27
C ILE A 3 -5.72 8.59 9.22
N ASN A 4 -6.95 9.03 9.05
CA ASN A 4 -7.65 9.82 10.05
C ASN A 4 -8.65 8.93 10.80
N TYR A 5 -8.92 7.78 10.25
CA TYR A 5 -9.81 6.74 10.75
C TYR A 5 -9.36 5.43 10.10
N ASP A 6 -9.85 4.32 10.60
CA ASP A 6 -9.50 3.02 10.00
C ASP A 6 -9.99 2.95 8.57
N LEU A 7 -9.07 2.65 7.67
CA LEU A 7 -9.35 2.60 6.25
C LEU A 7 -8.65 1.40 5.64
N SER A 8 -9.37 0.64 4.83
CA SER A 8 -8.75 -0.45 4.09
C SER A 8 -8.07 0.09 2.83
N LEU A 9 -7.14 -0.68 2.27
CA LEU A 9 -6.48 -0.27 1.03
C LEU A 9 -7.50 -0.10 -0.10
N SER A 10 -8.52 -0.96 -0.13
CA SER A 10 -9.56 -0.87 -1.16
C SER A 10 -10.33 0.45 -1.09
N GLN A 11 -10.44 1.04 0.10
CA GLN A 11 -11.14 2.30 0.31
C GLN A 11 -10.24 3.51 0.09
N PHE A 12 -8.92 3.32 0.13
CA PHE A 12 -7.98 4.41 -0.08
C PHE A 12 -7.93 4.79 -1.56
N GLU A 13 -8.18 6.06 -1.87
CA GLU A 13 -8.14 6.55 -3.24
C GLU A 13 -6.74 7.03 -3.57
N ALA A 14 -5.96 6.15 -4.18
CA ALA A 14 -4.61 6.48 -4.62
C ALA A 14 -4.67 7.38 -5.86
N TRP A 15 -3.61 8.17 -6.05
CA TRP A 15 -3.53 9.06 -7.20
C TRP A 15 -2.18 8.90 -7.89
N SER A 16 -2.12 9.28 -9.16
CA SER A 16 -0.91 9.23 -9.99
C SER A 16 -0.34 7.80 -10.06
N GLY A 17 0.97 7.65 -9.95
CA GLY A 17 1.62 6.34 -10.06
C GLY A 17 1.26 5.35 -8.97
N ALA A 18 0.77 5.83 -7.82
CA ALA A 18 0.37 4.96 -6.72
C ALA A 18 -0.83 4.09 -7.07
N THR A 19 -1.67 4.52 -8.00
CA THR A 19 -2.84 3.74 -8.42
C THR A 19 -2.43 2.38 -8.98
N ARG A 20 -1.37 2.33 -9.76
CA ARG A 20 -0.87 1.08 -10.34
C ARG A 20 -0.44 0.10 -9.25
N THR A 21 0.31 0.59 -8.27
CA THR A 21 0.80 -0.27 -7.18
C THR A 21 -0.37 -0.82 -6.37
N LYS A 22 -1.33 0.04 -6.04
CA LYS A 22 -2.53 -0.40 -5.34
C LYS A 22 -3.26 -1.49 -6.12
N ASP A 23 -3.45 -1.30 -7.43
CA ASP A 23 -4.15 -2.28 -8.26
C ASP A 23 -3.42 -3.63 -8.25
N ILE A 24 -2.09 -3.62 -8.32
CA ILE A 24 -1.30 -4.84 -8.30
C ILE A 24 -1.49 -5.59 -6.97
N ILE A 25 -1.46 -4.86 -5.86
CA ILE A 25 -1.67 -5.46 -4.54
C ILE A 25 -3.06 -6.08 -4.45
N MET A 26 -4.07 -5.37 -4.95
CA MET A 26 -5.44 -5.86 -4.91
C MET A 26 -5.63 -7.09 -5.81
N GLU A 27 -5.01 -7.09 -6.99
CA GLU A 27 -5.09 -8.21 -7.91
C GLU A 27 -4.43 -9.48 -7.36
N ASN A 28 -3.43 -9.31 -6.52
CA ASN A 28 -2.74 -10.43 -5.87
C ASN A 28 -3.38 -10.83 -4.55
N HIS A 29 -4.48 -10.20 -4.17
CA HIS A 29 -5.21 -10.47 -2.92
C HIS A 29 -4.33 -10.31 -1.68
N LEU A 30 -3.45 -9.30 -1.69
CA LEU A 30 -2.49 -9.05 -0.62
C LEU A 30 -2.83 -7.79 0.18
N GLU A 31 -4.08 -7.35 0.12
CA GLU A 31 -4.52 -6.15 0.83
C GLU A 31 -4.22 -6.24 2.33
N ALA A 32 -4.59 -7.36 2.97
CA ALA A 32 -4.40 -7.52 4.41
C ALA A 32 -2.91 -7.53 4.77
N GLU A 33 -2.09 -8.20 3.96
CA GLU A 33 -0.65 -8.25 4.18
C GLU A 33 -0.02 -6.88 4.05
N PHE A 34 -0.45 -6.09 3.06
CA PHE A 34 0.03 -4.73 2.91
C PHE A 34 -0.38 -3.87 4.09
N GLU A 35 -1.62 -4.00 4.54
CA GLU A 35 -2.11 -3.23 5.68
C GLU A 35 -1.34 -3.56 6.95
N ASN A 36 -1.02 -4.85 7.16
CA ASN A 36 -0.21 -5.25 8.30
C ASN A 36 1.19 -4.64 8.23
N LEU A 37 1.78 -4.60 7.04
CA LEU A 37 3.09 -4.00 6.85
C LEU A 37 3.08 -2.52 7.22
N ILE A 38 2.08 -1.80 6.76
CA ILE A 38 1.95 -0.37 7.06
C ILE A 38 1.69 -0.15 8.55
N ASN A 39 0.87 -0.98 9.16
CA ASN A 39 0.58 -0.87 10.60
C ASN A 39 1.83 -1.10 11.45
N GLU A 40 2.73 -1.98 11.01
CA GLU A 40 4.00 -2.19 11.72
C GLU A 40 4.91 -0.98 11.63
N LEU A 41 4.95 -0.33 10.47
CA LEU A 41 5.80 0.84 10.25
C LEU A 41 5.21 2.10 10.86
N TYR A 42 3.89 2.20 10.89
CA TYR A 42 3.18 3.40 11.35
C TYR A 42 2.07 3.00 12.33
N PRO A 43 2.44 2.50 13.52
CA PRO A 43 1.44 1.98 14.46
C PRO A 43 0.44 3.02 14.95
N ASP A 44 0.82 4.30 14.92
CA ASP A 44 -0.04 5.40 15.32
C ASP A 44 -0.81 6.01 14.15
N GLY A 45 -0.60 5.50 12.95
CA GLY A 45 -1.27 5.98 11.76
C GLY A 45 -0.32 6.61 10.76
N ILE A 46 -0.80 6.81 9.55
CA ILE A 46 -0.03 7.36 8.43
C ILE A 46 -0.93 8.38 7.72
N ASP A 47 -0.36 9.47 7.23
CA ASP A 47 -1.18 10.40 6.47
C ASP A 47 -1.32 9.94 5.01
N ALA A 48 -2.34 10.47 4.34
CA ALA A 48 -2.68 10.04 2.98
C ALA A 48 -1.54 10.31 2.00
N THR A 49 -0.88 11.45 2.13
CA THR A 49 0.22 11.83 1.23
C THR A 49 1.38 10.87 1.40
N THR A 50 1.75 10.56 2.64
CA THR A 50 2.84 9.62 2.92
C THR A 50 2.51 8.23 2.38
N LEU A 51 1.29 7.76 2.59
CA LEU A 51 0.87 6.46 2.08
C LEU A 51 0.92 6.43 0.55
N ASN A 52 0.44 7.47 -0.09
CA ASN A 52 0.47 7.56 -1.55
C ASN A 52 1.91 7.56 -2.07
N ASP A 53 2.80 8.28 -1.41
CA ASP A 53 4.21 8.32 -1.79
C ASP A 53 4.87 6.94 -1.66
N ILE A 54 4.56 6.21 -0.61
CA ILE A 54 5.08 4.85 -0.43
C ILE A 54 4.59 3.95 -1.57
N LEU A 55 3.32 4.03 -1.90
CA LEU A 55 2.76 3.23 -3.01
C LEU A 55 3.37 3.62 -4.36
N TRP A 56 3.76 4.88 -4.51
CA TRP A 56 4.29 5.38 -5.78
C TRP A 56 5.79 5.12 -5.91
N PHE A 57 6.56 5.52 -4.91
CA PHE A 57 8.02 5.56 -5.02
C PHE A 57 8.71 4.34 -4.41
N GLU A 58 8.03 3.61 -3.53
CA GLU A 58 8.58 2.43 -2.88
C GLU A 58 7.91 1.14 -3.36
N ASP A 59 7.46 1.15 -4.60
CA ASP A 59 6.73 0.01 -5.16
C ASP A 59 7.58 -1.27 -5.17
N GLN A 60 8.86 -1.16 -5.54
CA GLN A 60 9.72 -2.33 -5.57
C GLN A 60 9.91 -2.94 -4.18
N TRP A 61 10.08 -2.09 -3.18
CA TRP A 61 10.19 -2.54 -1.79
C TRP A 61 8.91 -3.26 -1.35
N ILE A 62 7.76 -2.70 -1.72
CA ILE A 62 6.47 -3.31 -1.39
C ILE A 62 6.37 -4.70 -2.04
N PHE A 63 6.72 -4.79 -3.31
CA PHE A 63 6.64 -6.05 -4.04
C PHE A 63 7.57 -7.10 -3.43
N GLU A 64 8.76 -6.71 -2.98
CA GLU A 64 9.66 -7.62 -2.30
C GLU A 64 9.09 -8.08 -0.97
N MET A 65 8.54 -7.17 -0.18
CA MET A 65 7.98 -7.50 1.14
C MET A 65 6.75 -8.40 1.02
N LEU A 66 5.98 -8.25 -0.03
CA LEU A 66 4.76 -9.03 -0.25
C LEU A 66 5.01 -10.25 -1.15
N ASN A 67 6.25 -10.48 -1.57
CA ASN A 67 6.63 -11.58 -2.45
C ASN A 67 5.87 -11.56 -3.77
N ILE A 68 5.63 -10.37 -4.30
CA ILE A 68 5.01 -10.22 -5.62
C ILE A 68 6.09 -10.30 -6.68
N THR A 69 5.93 -11.22 -7.62
CA THR A 69 6.85 -11.34 -8.73
C THR A 69 6.33 -10.51 -9.89
N MET A 70 7.14 -9.54 -10.33
CA MET A 70 6.82 -8.73 -11.49
C MET A 70 7.62 -9.24 -12.66
N GLU A 71 6.92 -9.69 -13.69
CA GLU A 71 7.55 -10.15 -14.91
C GLU A 71 7.42 -9.09 -15.99
N GLU A 72 8.48 -8.89 -16.72
CA GLU A 72 8.51 -7.92 -17.79
C GLU A 72 8.47 -8.56 -19.15
#